data_d3515eec7b31506191deaa433098fbdb
#
_entry.id   d3515eec7b31506191deaa433098fbdb
#
_cell.length_a   1.000
_cell.length_b   1.000
_cell.length_c   1.000
_cell.angle_alpha   90.00
_cell.angle_beta   90.00
_cell.angle_gamma   90.00
#
_symmetry.space_group_name_H-M   'P 1'
#
loop_
_entity.id
_entity.type
_entity.pdbx_description
1 polymer ?
#
loop_
_entity_poly.entity_id
_entity_poly.type
_entity_poly.pdbx_seq_one_letter_code
_entity_poly.pdbx_strand_id
1 'polypeptide(L)'
;LPQAKSRLLGKLKRAGTERAKQARLIRQIADGITGAVVICGDFNDTPQSYAYRKIRDDFSDAYVSTGFGPGITYNEQGFWFRIDHILYNNVLRAVDSRIVRQKHSDHYPLRATLQWNTKK
;
A
#
# COMPACT_ATOMS: atom_id res chain seq x y z
N LEU A 1 -3.93 11.48 -31.81
CA LEU A 1 -4.93 10.88 -32.69
C LEU A 1 -6.01 10.21 -31.83
N PRO A 2 -7.29 10.31 -32.20
CA PRO A 2 -8.39 9.77 -31.39
C PRO A 2 -8.25 8.27 -31.07
N GLN A 3 -7.77 7.49 -32.04
CA GLN A 3 -7.64 6.05 -31.86
C GLN A 3 -6.54 5.69 -30.83
N ALA A 4 -5.41 6.41 -30.84
CA ALA A 4 -4.32 6.18 -29.88
C ALA A 4 -4.79 6.53 -28.47
N LYS A 5 -5.50 7.66 -28.33
CA LYS A 5 -6.04 8.10 -27.04
C LYS A 5 -7.08 7.11 -26.50
N SER A 6 -7.94 6.59 -27.37
CA SER A 6 -8.94 5.60 -27.00
C SER A 6 -8.31 4.30 -26.52
N ARG A 7 -7.25 3.84 -27.21
CA ARG A 7 -6.52 2.64 -26.79
C ARG A 7 -5.83 2.80 -25.44
N LEU A 8 -5.23 3.98 -25.21
CA LEU A 8 -4.60 4.27 -23.92
C LEU A 8 -5.62 4.26 -22.80
N LEU A 9 -6.76 4.93 -22.99
CA LEU A 9 -7.84 4.94 -22.01
C LEU A 9 -8.34 3.54 -21.70
N GLY A 10 -8.48 2.69 -22.74
CA GLY A 10 -8.89 1.30 -22.57
C GLY A 10 -7.89 0.49 -21.75
N LYS A 11 -6.59 0.69 -21.97
CA LYS A 11 -5.54 0.02 -21.20
C LYS A 11 -5.55 0.46 -19.74
N LEU A 12 -5.70 1.75 -19.47
CA LEU A 12 -5.78 2.27 -18.11
C LEU A 12 -6.99 1.73 -17.36
N LYS A 13 -8.13 1.65 -18.06
CA LYS A 13 -9.35 1.11 -17.47
C LYS A 13 -9.21 -0.37 -17.12
N ARG A 14 -8.60 -1.17 -18.02
CA ARG A 14 -8.36 -2.59 -17.75
C ARG A 14 -7.40 -2.79 -16.58
N ALA A 15 -6.32 -2.00 -16.52
CA ALA A 15 -5.37 -2.07 -15.42
C ALA A 15 -6.05 -1.76 -14.08
N GLY A 16 -6.92 -0.75 -14.05
CA GLY A 16 -7.69 -0.41 -12.85
C GLY A 16 -8.62 -1.54 -12.43
N THR A 17 -9.28 -2.19 -13.39
CA THR A 17 -10.17 -3.33 -13.13
C THR A 17 -9.39 -4.50 -12.56
N GLU A 18 -8.21 -4.79 -13.11
CA GLU A 18 -7.36 -5.87 -12.60
C GLU A 18 -6.87 -5.59 -11.19
N ARG A 19 -6.46 -4.35 -10.91
CA ARG A 19 -6.04 -3.98 -9.55
C ARG A 19 -7.20 -4.12 -8.56
N ALA A 20 -8.40 -3.77 -8.97
CA ALA A 20 -9.58 -3.92 -8.12
C ALA A 20 -9.87 -5.40 -7.81
N LYS A 21 -9.74 -6.27 -8.80
CA LYS A 21 -9.91 -7.71 -8.60
C LYS A 21 -8.86 -8.27 -7.64
N GLN A 22 -7.61 -7.89 -7.83
CA GLN A 22 -6.51 -8.31 -6.97
C GLN A 22 -6.71 -7.83 -5.54
N ALA A 23 -7.16 -6.58 -5.39
CA ALA A 23 -7.42 -6.02 -4.05
C ALA A 23 -8.51 -6.80 -3.32
N ARG A 24 -9.58 -7.16 -4.01
CA ARG A 24 -10.65 -7.97 -3.41
C ARG A 24 -10.16 -9.36 -3.02
N LEU A 25 -9.30 -9.97 -3.86
CA LEU A 25 -8.73 -11.28 -3.56
C LEU A 25 -7.82 -11.23 -2.33
N ILE A 26 -6.96 -10.21 -2.26
CA ILE A 26 -6.07 -10.03 -1.10
C ILE A 26 -6.89 -9.83 0.17
N ARG A 27 -7.95 -9.01 0.11
CA ARG A 27 -8.82 -8.80 1.27
C ARG A 27 -9.51 -10.10 1.69
N GLN A 28 -9.97 -10.88 0.74
CA GLN A 28 -10.63 -12.16 1.02
C GLN A 28 -9.66 -13.14 1.68
N ILE A 29 -8.42 -13.22 1.19
CA ILE A 29 -7.39 -14.07 1.78
C ILE A 29 -7.09 -13.62 3.22
N ALA A 30 -6.91 -12.32 3.41
CA ALA A 30 -6.62 -11.78 4.75
C ALA A 30 -7.74 -12.07 5.73
N ASP A 31 -8.99 -11.96 5.30
CA ASP A 31 -10.15 -12.23 6.15
C ASP A 31 -10.24 -13.71 6.58
N GLY A 32 -9.65 -14.61 5.82
CA GLY A 32 -9.65 -16.04 6.13
C GLY A 32 -8.53 -16.47 7.07
N ILE A 33 -7.62 -15.58 7.45
CA ILE A 33 -6.49 -15.91 8.31
C ILE A 33 -6.84 -15.61 9.76
N THR A 34 -6.60 -16.58 10.65
CA THR A 34 -6.72 -16.38 12.09
C THR A 34 -5.37 -15.97 12.65
N GLY A 35 -5.34 -14.93 13.49
CA GLY A 35 -4.11 -14.46 14.12
C GLY A 35 -3.54 -13.23 13.42
N ALA A 36 -2.24 -13.05 13.54
CA ALA A 36 -1.56 -11.85 13.03
C ALA A 36 -1.46 -11.89 11.51
N VAL A 37 -1.81 -10.78 10.87
CA VAL A 37 -1.70 -10.62 9.42
C VAL A 37 -0.97 -9.32 9.12
N VAL A 38 0.02 -9.40 8.24
CA VAL A 38 0.73 -8.24 7.71
C VAL A 38 0.65 -8.32 6.18
N ILE A 39 0.25 -7.21 5.56
CA ILE A 39 0.23 -7.08 4.10
C ILE A 39 1.19 -5.95 3.74
N CYS A 40 2.20 -6.25 2.97
CA CYS A 40 3.17 -5.22 2.58
C CYS A 40 3.55 -5.39 1.12
N GLY A 41 3.90 -4.26 0.50
CA GLY A 41 4.36 -4.26 -0.87
C GLY A 41 4.12 -2.95 -1.57
N ASP A 42 4.42 -2.95 -2.86
CA ASP A 42 4.14 -1.87 -3.78
C ASP A 42 2.74 -2.06 -4.33
N PHE A 43 1.84 -1.19 -3.93
CA PHE A 43 0.43 -1.27 -4.37
C PHE A 43 0.22 -0.56 -5.71
N ASN A 44 1.24 0.14 -6.23
CA ASN A 44 1.17 1.02 -7.39
C ASN A 44 0.07 2.08 -7.26
N ASP A 45 -0.47 2.27 -6.07
CA ASP A 45 -1.56 3.18 -5.78
C ASP A 45 -1.34 3.89 -4.46
N THR A 46 -1.79 5.15 -4.41
CA THR A 46 -1.74 5.97 -3.20
C THR A 46 -2.91 5.62 -2.27
N PRO A 47 -2.88 6.12 -1.00
CA PRO A 47 -3.95 5.83 -0.04
C PRO A 47 -5.35 6.28 -0.47
N GLN A 48 -5.47 7.14 -1.48
CA GLN A 48 -6.76 7.59 -1.97
C GLN A 48 -7.42 6.60 -2.93
N SER A 49 -6.68 5.59 -3.40
CA SER A 49 -7.19 4.64 -4.40
C SER A 49 -8.17 3.63 -3.79
N TYR A 50 -9.01 3.08 -4.66
CA TYR A 50 -9.92 2.00 -4.28
C TYR A 50 -9.13 0.76 -3.84
N ALA A 51 -8.05 0.41 -4.58
CA ALA A 51 -7.26 -0.78 -4.27
C ALA A 51 -6.65 -0.68 -2.88
N TYR A 52 -6.06 0.46 -2.53
CA TYR A 52 -5.50 0.65 -1.19
C TYR A 52 -6.59 0.53 -0.12
N ARG A 53 -7.70 1.24 -0.30
CA ARG A 53 -8.78 1.24 0.70
C ARG A 53 -9.39 -0.14 0.88
N LYS A 54 -9.53 -0.89 -0.21
CA LYS A 54 -10.09 -2.24 -0.17
C LYS A 54 -9.16 -3.20 0.55
N ILE A 55 -7.86 -3.17 0.24
CA ILE A 55 -6.89 -4.03 0.91
C ILE A 55 -6.77 -3.66 2.38
N ARG A 56 -6.70 -2.37 2.69
CA ARG A 56 -6.55 -1.91 4.07
C ARG A 56 -7.76 -2.29 4.92
N ASP A 57 -8.96 -2.00 4.43
CA ASP A 57 -10.21 -2.24 5.17
C ASP A 57 -10.08 -1.72 6.61
N ASP A 58 -10.16 -2.60 7.61
CA ASP A 58 -10.00 -2.24 9.02
C ASP A 58 -8.58 -2.42 9.54
N PHE A 59 -7.63 -2.79 8.68
CA PHE A 59 -6.22 -2.88 9.06
C PHE A 59 -5.64 -1.47 9.26
N SER A 60 -4.61 -1.41 10.06
CA SER A 60 -3.85 -0.18 10.29
C SER A 60 -2.69 -0.10 9.30
N ASP A 61 -2.33 1.13 8.93
CA ASP A 61 -1.19 1.42 8.07
C ASP A 61 -0.04 1.87 8.97
N ALA A 62 1.08 1.16 8.91
CA ALA A 62 2.21 1.41 9.82
C ALA A 62 2.74 2.84 9.69
N TYR A 63 2.83 3.37 8.46
CA TYR A 63 3.32 4.73 8.28
C TYR A 63 2.32 5.76 8.80
N VAL A 64 1.03 5.54 8.60
CA VAL A 64 -0.01 6.44 9.15
C VAL A 64 0.03 6.43 10.67
N SER A 65 0.27 5.26 11.27
CA SER A 65 0.27 5.12 12.73
C SER A 65 1.49 5.78 13.39
N THR A 66 2.65 5.71 12.78
CA THR A 66 3.92 6.08 13.44
C THR A 66 4.85 6.94 12.61
N GLY A 67 4.58 7.11 11.32
CA GLY A 67 5.45 7.85 10.41
C GLY A 67 5.32 9.34 10.56
N PHE A 68 6.26 10.05 9.94
CA PHE A 68 6.33 11.49 10.00
C PHE A 68 6.42 12.05 8.58
N GLY A 69 5.58 13.01 8.28
CA GLY A 69 5.54 13.65 6.97
C GLY A 69 4.78 12.85 5.91
N PRO A 70 4.91 13.21 4.64
CA PRO A 70 4.12 12.61 3.56
C PRO A 70 4.48 11.17 3.20
N GLY A 71 5.65 10.67 3.61
CA GLY A 71 6.02 9.26 3.43
C GLY A 71 6.25 8.87 1.98
N ILE A 72 6.89 9.72 1.21
CA ILE A 72 7.12 9.48 -0.22
C ILE A 72 8.03 8.26 -0.39
N THR A 73 7.52 7.23 -1.06
CA THR A 73 8.28 6.02 -1.37
C THR A 73 8.69 5.93 -2.84
N TYR A 74 8.07 6.74 -3.69
CA TYR A 74 8.39 6.82 -5.11
C TYR A 74 8.67 8.27 -5.48
N ASN A 75 9.81 8.53 -6.11
CA ASN A 75 10.21 9.87 -6.52
C ASN A 75 11.02 9.77 -7.81
N GLU A 76 10.34 9.88 -8.94
CA GLU A 76 10.97 9.83 -10.26
C GLU A 76 10.33 10.87 -11.18
N GLN A 77 11.16 11.57 -11.93
CA GLN A 77 10.72 12.49 -12.99
C GLN A 77 9.70 13.53 -12.51
N GLY A 78 9.84 13.99 -11.28
CA GLY A 78 8.94 14.98 -10.70
C GLY A 78 7.64 14.41 -10.14
N PHE A 79 7.46 13.12 -10.14
CA PHE A 79 6.31 12.46 -9.53
C PHE A 79 6.70 11.91 -8.17
N TRP A 80 5.96 12.31 -7.12
CA TRP A 80 6.25 11.95 -5.73
C TRP A 80 5.02 11.32 -5.12
N PHE A 81 5.09 10.01 -4.82
CA PHE A 81 3.93 9.26 -4.32
C PHE A 81 4.30 8.36 -3.15
N ARG A 82 3.33 8.15 -2.27
CA ARG A 82 3.40 7.10 -1.26
C ARG A 82 2.59 5.91 -1.78
N ILE A 83 3.26 4.92 -2.35
CA ILE A 83 2.64 3.77 -2.99
C ILE A 83 3.08 2.44 -2.40
N ASP A 84 4.08 2.43 -1.51
CA ASP A 84 4.49 1.25 -0.77
C ASP A 84 3.89 1.33 0.63
N HIS A 85 3.26 0.26 1.08
CA HIS A 85 2.49 0.26 2.32
C HIS A 85 2.78 -1.00 3.14
N ILE A 86 2.68 -0.87 4.45
CA ILE A 86 2.74 -1.98 5.40
C ILE A 86 1.47 -1.89 6.24
N LEU A 87 0.58 -2.87 6.06
CA LEU A 87 -0.72 -2.91 6.74
C LEU A 87 -0.72 -4.10 7.70
N TYR A 88 -1.40 -3.95 8.83
CA TYR A 88 -1.43 -4.99 9.86
C TYR A 88 -2.77 -4.97 10.61
N ASN A 89 -3.15 -6.13 11.14
CA ASN A 89 -4.39 -6.22 11.91
C ASN A 89 -4.15 -5.94 13.40
N ASN A 90 -5.23 -5.92 14.17
CA ASN A 90 -5.18 -5.49 15.58
C ASN A 90 -4.50 -6.47 16.55
N VAL A 91 -4.04 -7.62 16.06
CA VAL A 91 -3.19 -8.53 16.86
C VAL A 91 -1.80 -7.91 17.03
N LEU A 92 -1.46 -6.97 16.16
CA LEU A 92 -0.17 -6.29 16.14
C LEU A 92 -0.37 -4.80 16.38
N ARG A 93 0.70 -4.12 16.77
CA ARG A 93 0.77 -2.66 16.78
C ARG A 93 2.09 -2.21 16.19
N ALA A 94 2.07 -1.05 15.53
CA ALA A 94 3.29 -0.45 15.00
C ALA A 94 3.98 0.35 16.09
N VAL A 95 5.29 0.17 16.19
CA VAL A 95 6.14 0.89 17.13
C VAL A 95 6.84 2.04 16.43
N ASP A 96 7.26 1.81 15.19
CA ASP A 96 8.07 2.75 14.44
C ASP A 96 7.92 2.45 12.95
N SER A 97 8.04 3.48 12.13
CA SER A 97 8.15 3.32 10.69
C SER A 97 9.04 4.43 10.13
N ARG A 98 9.74 4.12 9.04
CA ARG A 98 10.71 5.04 8.47
C ARG A 98 10.88 4.78 6.98
N ILE A 99 11.00 5.87 6.22
CA ILE A 99 11.46 5.81 4.84
C ILE A 99 12.98 5.82 4.88
N VAL A 100 13.61 4.79 4.31
CA VAL A 100 15.07 4.69 4.25
C VAL A 100 15.58 5.62 3.15
N ARG A 101 16.50 6.52 3.51
CA ARG A 101 16.96 7.59 2.60
C ARG A 101 17.99 7.13 1.57
N GLN A 102 18.20 5.83 1.45
CA GLN A 102 19.09 5.27 0.43
C GLN A 102 18.25 4.65 -0.69
N LYS A 103 18.37 5.20 -1.87
CA LYS A 103 17.56 4.79 -3.02
C LYS A 103 18.37 3.85 -3.90
N HIS A 104 17.97 2.59 -3.95
CA HIS A 104 18.62 1.57 -4.79
C HIS A 104 17.77 1.22 -6.02
N SER A 105 16.60 1.81 -6.15
CA SER A 105 15.71 1.67 -7.29
C SER A 105 14.93 2.97 -7.44
N ASP A 106 13.84 2.96 -8.19
CA ASP A 106 12.93 4.11 -8.27
C ASP A 106 12.05 4.25 -7.03
N HIS A 107 12.18 3.34 -6.06
CA HIS A 107 11.50 3.42 -4.76
C HIS A 107 12.49 3.64 -3.63
N TYR A 108 12.03 4.30 -2.58
CA TYR A 108 12.72 4.34 -1.29
C TYR A 108 12.17 3.24 -0.42
N PRO A 109 13.02 2.42 0.23
CA PRO A 109 12.53 1.38 1.12
C PRO A 109 11.70 1.95 2.27
N LEU A 110 10.62 1.28 2.59
CA LEU A 110 9.80 1.56 3.76
C LEU A 110 10.04 0.48 4.80
N ARG A 111 10.38 0.88 6.03
CA ARG A 111 10.64 -0.03 7.13
C ARG A 111 9.67 0.25 8.26
N ALA A 112 9.18 -0.80 8.89
CA ALA A 112 8.36 -0.68 10.09
C ALA A 112 8.75 -1.73 11.12
N THR A 113 8.59 -1.39 12.39
CA THR A 113 8.71 -2.32 13.49
C THR A 113 7.34 -2.57 14.06
N LEU A 114 6.93 -3.83 14.08
CA LEU A 114 5.66 -4.25 14.64
C LEU A 114 5.92 -5.10 15.87
N GLN A 115 5.02 -5.04 16.83
CA GLN A 115 5.09 -5.94 17.99
C GLN A 115 3.69 -6.46 18.29
N TRP A 116 3.67 -7.56 19.03
CA TRP A 116 2.42 -8.17 19.46
C TRP A 116 1.66 -7.20 20.34
N ASN A 117 0.37 -7.06 20.09
CA ASN A 117 -0.50 -6.22 20.89
C ASN A 117 -0.94 -7.04 22.11
N THR A 118 -0.32 -6.75 23.24
CA THR A 118 -0.59 -7.49 24.48
C THR A 118 -1.70 -6.88 25.31
N LYS A 119 -2.24 -5.75 24.89
CA LYS A 119 -3.37 -5.14 25.60
C LYS A 119 -4.64 -5.95 25.34
N LYS A 120 -5.25 -6.36 26.38
CA LYS A 120 -6.55 -7.04 26.32
C LYS A 120 -7.68 -6.02 26.35
#